data_cc157d86cfe623ae3a769b57d84bb59c
#
_entry.id   cc157d86cfe623ae3a769b57d84bb59c
#
_cell.length_a   1.000
_cell.length_b   1.000
_cell.length_c   1.000
_cell.angle_alpha   90.00
_cell.angle_beta   90.00
_cell.angle_gamma   90.00
#
_symmetry.space_group_name_H-M   'P 1'
#
loop_
_entity.id
_entity.type
_entity.pdbx_description
1 polymer ?
#
loop_
_entity_poly.entity_id
_entity_poly.type
_entity_poly.pdbx_seq_one_letter_code
_entity_poly.pdbx_strand_id
1 'polypeptide(L)'
;MLSELVEAILKNFAEETIAGIKSRIPNVTGQSAESLGYRIVGTELTIFSTMKYFTTLETGRGPTVNSTAGNPTLQQSIEQWIKDKPLQLDGITAKSLSYIISRKIHEEGTLLYGSKSGVISQSINDQVIKEKLTDVLTDKFRDYVINEFVTQSIN
;
A
#
# COMPACT_ATOMS: atom_id res chain seq x y z
N MET A 1 -19.29 -4.12 -23.91
CA MET A 1 -18.62 -5.45 -24.01
C MET A 1 -17.10 -5.38 -23.85
N LEU A 2 -16.34 -4.78 -24.76
CA LEU A 2 -14.87 -4.66 -24.57
C LEU A 2 -14.50 -3.81 -23.34
N SER A 3 -15.22 -2.73 -23.07
CA SER A 3 -15.03 -1.88 -21.89
C SER A 3 -15.29 -2.64 -20.59
N GLU A 4 -16.31 -3.45 -20.52
CA GLU A 4 -16.63 -4.29 -19.34
C GLU A 4 -15.55 -5.34 -19.09
N LEU A 5 -15.00 -5.93 -20.16
CA LEU A 5 -13.89 -6.87 -20.06
C LEU A 5 -12.63 -6.20 -19.50
N VAL A 6 -12.28 -5.02 -20.03
CA VAL A 6 -11.13 -4.25 -19.56
C VAL A 6 -11.31 -3.84 -18.09
N GLU A 7 -12.51 -3.37 -17.72
CA GLU A 7 -12.82 -3.02 -16.35
C GLU A 7 -12.68 -4.21 -15.39
N ALA A 8 -13.19 -5.39 -15.77
CA ALA A 8 -13.06 -6.60 -14.97
C ALA A 8 -11.59 -7.01 -14.75
N ILE A 9 -10.76 -6.89 -15.78
CA ILE A 9 -9.32 -7.18 -15.69
C ILE A 9 -8.62 -6.18 -14.77
N LEU A 10 -8.88 -4.89 -14.93
CA LEU A 10 -8.29 -3.85 -14.08
C LEU A 10 -8.73 -3.99 -12.63
N LYS A 11 -9.99 -4.38 -12.38
CA LYS A 11 -10.49 -4.68 -11.06
C LYS A 11 -9.73 -5.82 -10.39
N ASN A 12 -9.60 -6.95 -11.07
CA ASN A 12 -8.86 -8.09 -10.53
C ASN A 12 -7.40 -7.73 -10.24
N PHE A 13 -6.76 -6.98 -11.13
CA PHE A 13 -5.40 -6.50 -10.92
C PHE A 13 -5.28 -5.57 -9.72
N ALA A 14 -6.24 -4.65 -9.52
CA ALA A 14 -6.29 -3.77 -8.37
C ALA A 14 -6.42 -4.55 -7.05
N GLU A 15 -7.32 -5.53 -7.02
CA GLU A 15 -7.57 -6.37 -5.85
C GLU A 15 -6.34 -7.22 -5.49
N GLU A 16 -5.67 -7.83 -6.46
CA GLU A 16 -4.43 -8.58 -6.25
C GLU A 16 -3.29 -7.67 -5.75
N THR A 17 -3.14 -6.50 -6.36
CA THR A 17 -2.12 -5.52 -5.95
C THR A 17 -2.35 -5.04 -4.53
N ILE A 18 -3.59 -4.69 -4.18
CA ILE A 18 -3.97 -4.27 -2.82
C ILE A 18 -3.73 -5.41 -1.82
N ALA A 19 -4.09 -6.64 -2.16
CA ALA A 19 -3.83 -7.80 -1.31
C ALA A 19 -2.32 -7.99 -1.09
N GLY A 20 -1.50 -7.83 -2.12
CA GLY A 20 -0.04 -7.87 -2.04
C GLY A 20 0.53 -6.78 -1.12
N ILE A 21 0.04 -5.54 -1.23
CA ILE A 21 0.42 -4.45 -0.33
C ILE A 21 0.00 -4.78 1.11
N LYS A 22 -1.24 -5.18 1.33
CA LYS A 22 -1.77 -5.52 2.66
C LYS A 22 -0.95 -6.61 3.35
N SER A 23 -0.49 -7.62 2.62
CA SER A 23 0.32 -8.70 3.17
C SER A 23 1.69 -8.25 3.68
N ARG A 24 2.19 -7.12 3.18
CA ARG A 24 3.51 -6.55 3.52
C ARG A 24 3.43 -5.43 4.57
N ILE A 25 2.24 -4.90 4.83
CA ILE A 25 2.06 -3.84 5.84
C ILE A 25 2.25 -4.43 7.24
N PRO A 26 3.11 -3.83 8.09
CA PRO A 26 3.16 -4.18 9.51
C PRO A 26 1.79 -3.92 10.15
N ASN A 27 1.08 -4.98 10.49
CA ASN A 27 -0.30 -4.88 10.97
C ASN A 27 -0.34 -4.81 12.49
N VAL A 28 -0.56 -3.61 13.05
CA VAL A 28 -0.80 -3.40 14.49
C VAL A 28 -2.29 -3.12 14.74
N THR A 29 -2.87 -2.17 14.01
CA THR A 29 -4.27 -1.74 14.20
C THR A 29 -5.18 -2.05 13.01
N GLY A 30 -4.62 -2.48 11.88
CA GLY A 30 -5.36 -2.72 10.63
C GLY A 30 -5.66 -1.46 9.82
N GLN A 31 -5.60 -0.27 10.40
CA GLN A 31 -5.99 0.99 9.77
C GLN A 31 -5.27 1.26 8.44
N SER A 32 -3.97 0.97 8.36
CA SER A 32 -3.22 1.17 7.12
C SER A 32 -3.71 0.27 5.98
N ALA A 33 -4.04 -0.98 6.30
CA ALA A 33 -4.58 -1.93 5.34
C ALA A 33 -6.01 -1.56 4.89
N GLU A 34 -6.84 -1.07 5.81
CA GLU A 34 -8.20 -0.64 5.53
C GLU A 34 -8.27 0.67 4.74
N SER A 35 -7.20 1.50 4.79
CA SER A 35 -7.12 2.76 4.07
C SER A 35 -6.94 2.62 2.56
N LEU A 36 -6.59 1.42 2.07
CA LEU A 36 -6.34 1.16 0.67
C LEU A 36 -7.65 1.01 -0.11
N GLY A 37 -7.71 1.70 -1.24
CA GLY A 37 -8.79 1.60 -2.20
C GLY A 37 -8.29 1.71 -3.63
N TYR A 38 -9.18 1.50 -4.59
CA TYR A 38 -8.92 1.74 -5.99
C TYR A 38 -10.10 2.42 -6.67
N ARG A 39 -9.83 3.04 -7.81
CA ARG A 39 -10.82 3.64 -8.70
C ARG A 39 -10.45 3.33 -10.14
N ILE A 40 -11.44 3.00 -10.96
CA ILE A 40 -11.29 2.79 -12.40
C ILE A 40 -12.11 3.84 -13.12
N VAL A 41 -11.48 4.52 -14.08
CA VAL A 41 -12.15 5.48 -14.97
C VAL A 41 -11.72 5.16 -16.41
N GLY A 42 -12.61 4.60 -17.20
CA GLY A 42 -12.26 4.10 -18.52
C GLY A 42 -11.21 3.00 -18.45
N THR A 43 -10.01 3.26 -18.97
CA THR A 43 -8.86 2.34 -18.95
C THR A 43 -7.81 2.71 -17.92
N GLU A 44 -8.09 3.71 -17.09
CA GLU A 44 -7.18 4.16 -16.04
C GLU A 44 -7.53 3.56 -14.69
N LEU A 45 -6.57 2.86 -14.08
CA LEU A 45 -6.65 2.34 -12.73
C LEU A 45 -5.81 3.21 -11.80
N THR A 46 -6.45 3.72 -10.75
CA THR A 46 -5.76 4.43 -9.66
C THR A 46 -5.92 3.65 -8.36
N ILE A 47 -4.81 3.24 -7.75
CA ILE A 47 -4.79 2.69 -6.39
C ILE A 47 -4.38 3.82 -5.44
N PHE A 48 -5.12 4.02 -4.36
CA PHE A 48 -4.91 5.12 -3.43
C PHE A 48 -5.03 4.65 -1.97
N SER A 49 -4.52 5.48 -1.06
CA SER A 49 -4.76 5.36 0.37
C SER A 49 -5.40 6.64 0.89
N THR A 50 -6.37 6.51 1.78
CA THR A 50 -6.94 7.65 2.51
C THR A 50 -6.03 8.15 3.64
N MET A 51 -4.98 7.42 3.96
CA MET A 51 -4.04 7.73 5.02
C MET A 51 -2.92 8.65 4.50
N LYS A 52 -2.79 9.87 5.05
CA LYS A 52 -1.80 10.87 4.61
C LYS A 52 -0.36 10.41 4.68
N TYR A 53 -0.05 9.52 5.62
CA TYR A 53 1.31 9.04 5.88
C TYR A 53 1.59 7.65 5.26
N PHE A 54 0.74 7.20 4.34
CA PHE A 54 0.88 5.86 3.77
C PHE A 54 2.24 5.65 3.07
N THR A 55 2.74 6.68 2.39
CA THR A 55 4.06 6.63 1.72
C THR A 55 5.22 6.43 2.67
N THR A 56 5.09 6.80 3.95
CA THR A 56 6.14 6.56 4.94
C THR A 56 6.33 5.07 5.27
N LEU A 57 5.36 4.23 4.94
CA LEU A 57 5.52 2.76 5.03
C LEU A 57 6.58 2.25 4.05
N GLU A 58 6.71 2.93 2.90
CA GLU A 58 7.72 2.60 1.88
C GLU A 58 9.07 3.25 2.16
N THR A 59 9.07 4.54 2.44
CA THR A 59 10.29 5.37 2.47
C THR A 59 10.85 5.61 3.86
N GLY A 60 10.09 5.26 4.91
CA GLY A 60 10.38 5.69 6.25
C GLY A 60 10.11 7.19 6.45
N ARG A 61 10.29 7.65 7.68
CA ARG A 61 10.19 9.06 8.05
C ARG A 61 11.60 9.61 8.28
N GLY A 62 11.92 10.72 7.62
CA GLY A 62 13.19 11.43 7.84
C GLY A 62 13.26 12.16 9.19
N PRO A 63 14.43 12.70 9.54
CA PRO A 63 14.61 13.59 10.66
C PRO A 63 13.64 14.77 10.62
N THR A 64 13.30 15.31 11.78
CA THR A 64 12.38 16.43 11.85
C THR A 64 13.09 17.73 11.51
N VAL A 65 12.63 18.38 10.44
CA VAL A 65 13.18 19.67 9.97
C VAL A 65 12.43 20.86 10.59
N ASN A 66 11.12 20.69 10.82
CA ASN A 66 10.26 21.75 11.34
C ASN A 66 9.93 21.53 12.82
N SER A 67 9.97 22.57 13.63
CA SER A 67 9.67 22.54 15.06
C SER A 67 8.18 22.45 15.40
N THR A 68 7.28 22.57 14.40
CA THR A 68 5.83 22.50 14.64
C THR A 68 5.39 21.11 15.02
N ALA A 69 4.92 20.94 16.24
CA ALA A 69 4.39 19.67 16.72
C ALA A 69 3.08 19.34 16.01
N GLY A 70 2.95 18.09 15.56
CA GLY A 70 1.68 17.56 15.06
C GLY A 70 0.67 17.32 16.18
N ASN A 71 -0.58 17.06 15.82
CA ASN A 71 -1.60 16.61 16.76
C ASN A 71 -2.24 15.32 16.23
N PRO A 72 -2.04 14.15 16.88
CA PRO A 72 -1.16 13.95 18.06
C PRO A 72 0.32 14.18 17.77
N THR A 73 1.11 14.45 18.81
CA THR A 73 2.58 14.55 18.69
C THR A 73 3.17 13.18 18.33
N LEU A 74 4.41 13.18 17.79
CA LEU A 74 5.11 11.93 17.51
C LEU A 74 5.24 11.05 18.76
N GLN A 75 5.57 11.64 19.89
CA GLN A 75 5.68 10.90 21.16
C GLN A 75 4.34 10.26 21.56
N GLN A 76 3.23 10.98 21.45
CA GLN A 76 1.89 10.45 21.76
C GLN A 76 1.52 9.29 20.83
N SER A 77 1.82 9.43 19.54
CA SER A 77 1.56 8.38 18.56
C SER A 77 2.38 7.11 18.85
N ILE A 78 3.65 7.26 19.25
CA ILE A 78 4.52 6.15 19.62
C ILE A 78 4.07 5.53 20.94
N GLU A 79 3.66 6.34 21.92
CA GLU A 79 3.13 5.83 23.20
C GLU A 79 1.90 4.96 22.98
N GLN A 80 0.97 5.41 22.12
CA GLN A 80 -0.19 4.62 21.76
C GLN A 80 0.21 3.32 21.05
N TRP A 81 1.12 3.39 20.09
CA TRP A 81 1.62 2.22 19.37
C TRP A 81 2.30 1.20 20.30
N ILE A 82 3.06 1.65 21.32
CA ILE A 82 3.65 0.77 22.34
C ILE A 82 2.57 0.04 23.14
N LYS A 83 1.49 0.75 23.50
CA LYS A 83 0.35 0.17 24.22
C LYS A 83 -0.41 -0.85 23.36
N ASP A 84 -0.59 -0.56 22.09
CA ASP A 84 -1.28 -1.44 21.14
C ASP A 84 -0.49 -2.72 20.83
N LYS A 85 0.85 -2.65 20.92
CA LYS A 85 1.77 -3.78 20.64
C LYS A 85 2.12 -4.64 21.84
N PRO A 86 1.59 -4.47 22.99
CA PRO A 86 2.06 -4.82 24.33
C PRO A 86 3.60 -5.06 24.42
N LEU A 87 4.36 -4.05 23.97
CA LEU A 87 5.81 -4.06 24.16
C LEU A 87 6.10 -3.69 25.62
N GLN A 88 6.44 -4.70 26.42
CA GLN A 88 6.88 -4.49 27.79
C GLN A 88 8.41 -4.65 27.87
N LEU A 89 9.08 -3.59 28.29
CA LEU A 89 10.47 -3.64 28.69
C LEU A 89 10.51 -3.47 30.21
N ASP A 90 11.13 -4.44 30.89
CA ASP A 90 11.22 -4.44 32.34
C ASP A 90 11.82 -3.12 32.86
N GLY A 91 11.09 -2.45 33.75
CA GLY A 91 11.51 -1.23 34.37
C GLY A 91 11.33 0.07 33.57
N ILE A 92 10.79 0.01 32.32
CA ILE A 92 10.59 1.20 31.51
C ILE A 92 9.09 1.37 31.21
N THR A 93 8.55 2.56 31.52
CA THR A 93 7.15 2.89 31.20
C THR A 93 6.98 3.17 29.69
N ALA A 94 5.77 2.93 29.16
CA ALA A 94 5.45 3.26 27.76
C ALA A 94 5.75 4.75 27.44
N LYS A 95 5.50 5.65 28.38
CA LYS A 95 5.79 7.08 28.25
C LYS A 95 7.29 7.37 28.15
N SER A 96 8.12 6.73 28.99
CA SER A 96 9.57 6.90 28.95
C SER A 96 10.17 6.31 27.67
N LEU A 97 9.68 5.14 27.26
CA LEU A 97 10.12 4.49 26.03
C LEU A 97 9.71 5.31 24.80
N SER A 98 8.49 5.84 24.76
CA SER A 98 8.03 6.69 23.66
C SER A 98 8.85 7.98 23.53
N TYR A 99 9.28 8.56 24.65
CA TYR A 99 10.16 9.73 24.64
C TYR A 99 11.52 9.41 24.01
N ILE A 100 12.17 8.32 24.41
CA ILE A 100 13.47 7.90 23.85
C ILE A 100 13.35 7.64 22.35
N ILE A 101 12.34 6.88 21.93
CA ILE A 101 12.12 6.54 20.53
C ILE A 101 11.80 7.79 19.70
N SER A 102 10.91 8.66 20.20
CA SER A 102 10.54 9.88 19.47
C SER A 102 11.72 10.83 19.30
N ARG A 103 12.57 10.97 20.32
CA ARG A 103 13.79 11.77 20.24
C ARG A 103 14.73 11.24 19.16
N LYS A 104 14.97 9.93 19.14
CA LYS A 104 15.81 9.31 18.12
C LYS A 104 15.23 9.51 16.70
N ILE A 105 13.92 9.35 16.53
CA ILE A 105 13.27 9.60 15.24
C ILE A 105 13.35 11.08 14.84
N HIS A 106 13.27 12.01 15.79
CA HIS A 106 13.46 13.44 15.49
C HIS A 106 14.88 13.75 15.01
N GLU A 107 15.88 13.09 15.57
CA GLU A 107 17.29 13.32 15.26
C GLU A 107 17.75 12.58 13.99
N GLU A 108 17.38 11.32 13.82
CA GLU A 108 17.92 10.42 12.78
C GLU A 108 16.87 9.98 11.74
N GLY A 109 15.59 10.12 12.04
CA GLY A 109 14.51 9.48 11.29
C GLY A 109 14.25 8.05 11.74
N THR A 110 13.40 7.34 11.00
CA THR A 110 13.13 5.92 11.24
C THR A 110 14.21 5.04 10.59
N LEU A 111 14.33 3.79 11.02
CA LEU A 111 15.29 2.83 10.46
C LEU A 111 15.12 2.61 8.93
N LEU A 112 13.91 2.84 8.41
CA LEU A 112 13.61 2.73 6.97
C LEU A 112 13.98 4.00 6.19
N TYR A 113 14.34 5.10 6.87
CA TYR A 113 14.69 6.33 6.18
C TYR A 113 15.96 6.15 5.36
N GLY A 114 15.86 6.49 4.07
CA GLY A 114 16.95 6.27 3.10
C GLY A 114 17.04 4.87 2.51
N SER A 115 16.22 3.93 2.99
CA SER A 115 16.02 2.62 2.37
C SER A 115 14.53 2.45 1.99
N LYS A 116 14.25 1.59 1.01
CA LYS A 116 12.86 1.27 0.64
C LYS A 116 12.44 -0.03 1.31
N SER A 117 11.29 -0.03 1.98
CA SER A 117 10.75 -1.24 2.61
C SER A 117 10.29 -2.29 1.60
N GLY A 118 9.91 -1.85 0.41
CA GLY A 118 9.31 -2.70 -0.61
C GLY A 118 7.83 -2.99 -0.41
N VAL A 119 7.17 -2.40 0.59
CA VAL A 119 5.74 -2.60 0.85
C VAL A 119 4.89 -2.26 -0.37
N ILE A 120 5.16 -1.12 -1.00
CA ILE A 120 4.43 -0.65 -2.17
C ILE A 120 5.16 -1.09 -3.45
N SER A 121 6.45 -0.79 -3.57
CA SER A 121 7.21 -0.97 -4.79
C SER A 121 7.32 -2.43 -5.23
N GLN A 122 7.48 -3.37 -4.31
CA GLN A 122 7.50 -4.79 -4.64
C GLN A 122 6.13 -5.30 -5.11
N SER A 123 5.04 -4.77 -4.54
CA SER A 123 3.69 -5.18 -4.93
C SER A 123 3.30 -4.65 -6.32
N ILE A 124 3.80 -3.48 -6.72
CA ILE A 124 3.48 -2.85 -8.01
C ILE A 124 4.46 -3.29 -9.10
N ASN A 125 5.74 -3.47 -8.75
CA ASN A 125 6.81 -3.86 -9.67
C ASN A 125 7.04 -5.36 -9.74
N ASP A 126 6.17 -6.14 -9.13
CA ASP A 126 6.24 -7.59 -9.25
C ASP A 126 6.11 -7.98 -10.73
N GLN A 127 7.19 -8.52 -11.29
CA GLN A 127 7.25 -8.95 -12.68
C GLN A 127 6.15 -9.97 -12.98
N VAL A 128 5.84 -10.84 -12.00
CA VAL A 128 4.79 -11.86 -12.13
C VAL A 128 3.40 -11.23 -12.30
N ILE A 129 3.10 -10.12 -11.58
CA ILE A 129 1.82 -9.43 -11.71
C ILE A 129 1.71 -8.77 -13.08
N LYS A 130 2.79 -8.15 -13.57
CA LYS A 130 2.83 -7.54 -14.91
C LYS A 130 2.67 -8.57 -16.02
N GLU A 131 3.35 -9.70 -15.91
CA GLU A 131 3.25 -10.80 -16.86
C GLU A 131 1.84 -11.38 -16.87
N LYS A 132 1.26 -11.71 -15.71
CA LYS A 132 -0.11 -12.17 -15.59
C LYS A 132 -1.12 -11.20 -16.20
N LEU A 133 -0.97 -9.89 -15.95
CA LEU A 133 -1.84 -8.88 -16.55
C LEU A 133 -1.74 -8.88 -18.07
N THR A 134 -0.52 -8.96 -18.61
CA THR A 134 -0.29 -9.03 -20.06
C THR A 134 -0.90 -10.27 -20.67
N ASP A 135 -0.70 -11.43 -20.05
CA ASP A 135 -1.23 -12.71 -20.53
C ASP A 135 -2.76 -12.72 -20.52
N VAL A 136 -3.38 -12.29 -19.41
CA VAL A 136 -4.85 -12.22 -19.29
C VAL A 136 -5.44 -11.24 -20.31
N LEU A 137 -4.81 -10.07 -20.52
CA LEU A 137 -5.25 -9.11 -21.53
C LEU A 137 -5.15 -9.70 -22.94
N THR A 138 -4.03 -10.37 -23.26
CA THR A 138 -3.79 -10.97 -24.57
C THR A 138 -4.79 -12.09 -24.85
N ASP A 139 -4.98 -13.00 -23.92
CA ASP A 139 -5.90 -14.14 -24.07
C ASP A 139 -7.34 -13.68 -24.21
N LYS A 140 -7.80 -12.79 -23.35
CA LYS A 140 -9.16 -12.26 -23.39
C LYS A 140 -9.44 -11.42 -24.64
N PHE A 141 -8.46 -10.65 -25.10
CA PHE A 141 -8.59 -9.90 -26.34
C PHE A 141 -8.65 -10.84 -27.55
N ARG A 142 -7.82 -11.86 -27.57
CA ARG A 142 -7.86 -12.90 -28.62
C ARG A 142 -9.22 -13.59 -28.67
N ASP A 143 -9.72 -14.05 -27.51
CA ASP A 143 -11.02 -14.70 -27.41
C ASP A 143 -12.17 -13.79 -27.90
N TYR A 144 -12.12 -12.52 -27.52
CA TYR A 144 -13.08 -11.51 -27.98
C TYR A 144 -13.05 -11.36 -29.51
N VAL A 145 -11.87 -11.21 -30.10
CA VAL A 145 -11.70 -11.06 -31.55
C VAL A 145 -12.21 -12.31 -32.30
N ILE A 146 -11.84 -13.52 -31.85
CA ILE A 146 -12.28 -14.78 -32.45
C ILE A 146 -13.80 -14.89 -32.40
N ASN A 147 -14.43 -14.61 -31.25
CA ASN A 147 -15.87 -14.70 -31.12
C ASN A 147 -16.62 -13.70 -32.04
N GLU A 148 -16.12 -12.47 -32.15
CA GLU A 148 -16.69 -11.47 -33.06
C GLU A 148 -16.60 -11.93 -34.52
N PHE A 149 -15.46 -12.45 -34.99
CA PHE A 149 -15.28 -12.95 -36.33
C PHE A 149 -16.14 -14.20 -36.62
N VAL A 150 -16.22 -15.14 -35.68
CA VAL A 150 -17.05 -16.35 -35.83
C VAL A 150 -18.53 -15.98 -35.91
N THR A 151 -18.99 -15.07 -35.06
CA THR A 151 -20.39 -14.65 -35.03
C THR A 151 -20.79 -13.91 -36.30
N GLN A 152 -19.89 -13.10 -36.87
CA GLN A 152 -20.15 -12.41 -38.14
C GLN A 152 -20.08 -13.32 -39.38
N SER A 153 -19.37 -14.45 -39.30
CA SER A 153 -19.21 -15.39 -40.44
C SER A 153 -20.36 -16.38 -40.58
N ILE A 154 -21.27 -16.46 -39.58
CA ILE A 154 -22.41 -17.41 -39.56
C ILE A 154 -23.73 -16.73 -39.95
N ASN A 155 -23.78 -15.41 -40.06
CA ASN A 155 -24.92 -14.63 -40.54
C ASN A 155 -24.70 -14.17 -41.97
#